data_5c3b100df597780f6d5e539f190b9158
#
_entry.id   5c3b100df597780f6d5e539f190b9158
#
_cell.length_a   1.000
_cell.length_b   1.000
_cell.length_c   1.000
_cell.angle_alpha   90.00
_cell.angle_beta   90.00
_cell.angle_gamma   90.00
#
_symmetry.space_group_name_H-M   'P 1'
#
loop_
_entity.id
_entity.type
_entity.pdbx_description
1 polymer ?
#
loop_
_entity_poly.entity_id
_entity_poly.type
_entity_poly.pdbx_seq_one_letter_code
_entity_poly.pdbx_strand_id
1 'polypeptide(L)'
;MRIEKSDGNKHSKNKMAFTAKDVQALREKTGCGMMDCKKALTEADGDMDKAIEILREKGMAKAVKKSGRIAAEGLVDIVVEGNVGAIIEVNSETDFVAKNDTFKAFVANLLHIIITEKPADVAALLAATYEGETTVEAQLKQMIFTIGENMSIRRFDIIEGDLVSYIHGKGSIGVIVKFEADEAVA
;
A
#
# COMPACT_ATOMS: atom_id res chain seq x y z
N MET A 1 45.85 9.67 56.55
CA MET A 1 45.74 9.04 55.25
C MET A 1 44.28 8.98 54.89
N ARG A 2 43.80 9.89 54.05
CA ARG A 2 42.39 10.11 53.72
C ARG A 2 42.12 9.55 52.36
N ILE A 3 41.30 8.53 52.25
CA ILE A 3 40.94 7.91 51.01
C ILE A 3 39.70 8.61 50.46
N GLU A 4 39.84 9.37 49.39
CA GLU A 4 38.73 9.96 48.66
C GLU A 4 38.09 8.89 47.81
N LYS A 5 36.79 8.66 48.01
CA LYS A 5 35.95 7.84 47.12
C LYS A 5 35.53 8.71 45.95
N SER A 6 35.97 8.35 44.76
CA SER A 6 35.50 8.94 43.52
C SER A 6 34.17 8.30 43.10
N ASP A 7 33.07 9.01 43.35
CA ASP A 7 31.76 8.68 42.80
C ASP A 7 31.70 9.12 41.32
N GLY A 8 32.05 8.21 40.44
CA GLY A 8 31.98 8.41 39.01
C GLY A 8 30.80 7.69 38.36
N ASN A 9 29.56 7.98 38.80
CA ASN A 9 28.38 7.50 38.03
C ASN A 9 27.86 8.61 37.12
N LYS A 10 28.54 8.84 36.00
CA LYS A 10 27.99 9.61 34.87
C LYS A 10 27.02 8.73 34.10
N HIS A 11 25.75 8.72 34.51
CA HIS A 11 24.65 8.36 33.61
C HIS A 11 24.61 9.40 32.49
N SER A 12 25.31 9.13 31.42
CA SER A 12 25.11 9.82 30.13
C SER A 12 23.65 9.55 29.72
N LYS A 13 22.75 10.45 30.03
CA LYS A 13 21.43 10.51 29.44
C LYS A 13 21.69 10.75 27.95
N ASN A 14 21.65 9.67 27.17
CA ASN A 14 21.69 9.72 25.71
C ASN A 14 20.48 10.56 25.29
N LYS A 15 20.71 11.86 25.05
CA LYS A 15 19.68 12.80 24.61
C LYS A 15 19.32 12.36 23.19
N MET A 16 18.23 11.61 23.04
CA MET A 16 17.75 11.24 21.72
C MET A 16 17.61 12.51 20.88
N ALA A 17 18.12 12.48 19.67
CA ALA A 17 18.10 13.62 18.74
C ALA A 17 16.68 14.00 18.28
N PHE A 18 15.66 13.26 18.70
CA PHE A 18 14.26 13.44 18.33
C PHE A 18 13.33 13.24 19.54
N THR A 19 12.10 13.74 19.45
CA THR A 19 11.06 13.70 20.48
C THR A 19 9.96 12.69 20.15
N ALA A 20 9.06 12.43 21.12
CA ALA A 20 7.86 11.62 20.87
C ALA A 20 6.94 12.25 19.81
N LYS A 21 6.93 13.58 19.67
CA LYS A 21 6.18 14.29 18.63
C LYS A 21 6.74 14.01 17.24
N ASP A 22 8.05 13.90 17.09
CA ASP A 22 8.68 13.58 15.82
C ASP A 22 8.35 12.15 15.39
N VAL A 23 8.29 11.21 16.35
CA VAL A 23 7.84 9.83 16.10
C VAL A 23 6.38 9.80 15.64
N GLN A 24 5.52 10.60 16.26
CA GLN A 24 4.13 10.72 15.88
C GLN A 24 3.99 11.34 14.49
N ALA A 25 4.69 12.42 14.20
CA ALA A 25 4.68 13.09 12.90
C ALA A 25 5.16 12.14 11.78
N LEU A 26 6.22 11.35 12.03
CA LEU A 26 6.70 10.35 11.08
C LEU A 26 5.66 9.24 10.84
N ARG A 27 4.96 8.81 11.90
CA ARG A 27 3.87 7.85 11.78
C ARG A 27 2.70 8.39 10.96
N GLU A 28 2.29 9.63 11.18
CA GLU A 28 1.22 10.28 10.41
C GLU A 28 1.57 10.40 8.93
N LYS A 29 2.83 10.71 8.61
CA LYS A 29 3.32 10.78 7.21
C LYS A 29 3.42 9.43 6.52
N THR A 30 3.81 8.37 7.23
CA THR A 30 4.18 7.08 6.63
C THR A 30 3.17 5.96 6.87
N GLY A 31 2.25 6.14 7.82
CA GLY A 31 1.33 5.10 8.28
C GLY A 31 2.00 3.92 9.00
N CYS A 32 3.34 3.95 9.19
CA CYS A 32 4.11 2.87 9.80
C CYS A 32 3.85 2.72 11.30
N GLY A 33 4.19 1.55 11.86
CA GLY A 33 4.07 1.31 13.30
C GLY A 33 4.96 2.23 14.13
N MET A 34 4.49 2.67 15.30
CA MET A 34 5.20 3.58 16.22
C MET A 34 6.63 3.13 16.51
N MET A 35 6.85 1.82 16.72
CA MET A 35 8.16 1.28 17.03
C MET A 35 9.10 1.27 15.81
N ASP A 36 8.56 1.05 14.60
CA ASP A 36 9.35 1.13 13.36
C ASP A 36 9.76 2.59 13.10
N CYS A 37 8.85 3.56 13.30
CA CYS A 37 9.15 4.99 13.22
C CYS A 37 10.23 5.42 14.23
N LYS A 38 10.13 4.97 15.49
CA LYS A 38 11.14 5.26 16.52
C LYS A 38 12.51 4.69 16.14
N LYS A 39 12.56 3.45 15.64
CA LYS A 39 13.81 2.83 15.21
C LYS A 39 14.43 3.58 14.01
N ALA A 40 13.59 3.96 13.03
CA ALA A 40 14.04 4.69 11.86
C ALA A 40 14.63 6.06 12.24
N LEU A 41 13.96 6.83 13.14
CA LEU A 41 14.50 8.09 13.67
C LEU A 41 15.80 7.89 14.46
N THR A 42 15.92 6.79 15.18
CA THR A 42 17.17 6.48 15.90
C THR A 42 18.32 6.23 14.93
N GLU A 43 18.08 5.47 13.86
CA GLU A 43 19.07 5.17 12.80
C GLU A 43 19.40 6.40 11.96
N ALA A 44 18.44 7.32 11.81
CA ALA A 44 18.58 8.58 11.08
C ALA A 44 19.13 9.74 11.94
N ASP A 45 19.51 9.52 13.20
CA ASP A 45 19.92 10.55 14.15
C ASP A 45 18.91 11.72 14.26
N GLY A 46 17.61 11.41 14.14
CA GLY A 46 16.52 12.37 14.21
C GLY A 46 16.17 13.06 12.89
N ASP A 47 16.88 12.78 11.81
CA ASP A 47 16.58 13.29 10.47
C ASP A 47 15.30 12.63 9.92
N MET A 48 14.27 13.45 9.64
CA MET A 48 12.95 12.98 9.22
C MET A 48 12.98 12.35 7.83
N ASP A 49 13.69 12.96 6.88
CA ASP A 49 13.72 12.51 5.49
C ASP A 49 14.51 11.21 5.36
N LYS A 50 15.65 11.11 6.05
CA LYS A 50 16.39 9.84 6.15
C LYS A 50 15.58 8.74 6.84
N ALA A 51 14.79 9.08 7.86
CA ALA A 51 13.94 8.10 8.54
C ALA A 51 12.84 7.56 7.61
N ILE A 52 12.26 8.41 6.75
CA ILE A 52 11.31 8.00 5.71
C ILE A 52 11.97 7.01 4.74
N GLU A 53 13.18 7.31 4.26
CA GLU A 53 13.92 6.44 3.35
C GLU A 53 14.25 5.08 3.99
N ILE A 54 14.72 5.08 5.23
CA ILE A 54 14.95 3.85 6.00
C ILE A 54 13.67 3.01 6.14
N LEU A 55 12.51 3.65 6.39
CA LEU A 55 11.23 2.95 6.47
C LEU A 55 10.84 2.36 5.12
N ARG A 56 11.07 3.07 4.01
CA ARG A 56 10.82 2.61 2.66
C ARG A 56 11.67 1.37 2.31
N GLU A 57 12.97 1.42 2.56
CA GLU A 57 13.89 0.28 2.35
C GLU A 57 13.48 -0.95 3.19
N LYS A 58 13.17 -0.74 4.47
CA LYS A 58 12.68 -1.80 5.37
C LYS A 58 11.33 -2.36 4.92
N GLY A 59 10.46 -1.52 4.35
CA GLY A 59 9.19 -1.91 3.76
C GLY A 59 9.40 -2.87 2.60
N MET A 60 10.29 -2.53 1.67
CA MET A 60 10.64 -3.40 0.55
C MET A 60 11.17 -4.76 1.01
N ALA A 61 12.08 -4.80 1.98
CA ALA A 61 12.63 -6.05 2.51
C ALA A 61 11.58 -6.90 3.23
N LYS A 62 10.66 -6.29 3.97
CA LYS A 62 9.55 -7.00 4.65
C LYS A 62 8.52 -7.53 3.64
N ALA A 63 8.21 -6.80 2.57
CA ALA A 63 7.31 -7.25 1.51
C ALA A 63 7.84 -8.51 0.81
N VAL A 64 9.13 -8.53 0.47
CA VAL A 64 9.78 -9.72 -0.11
C VAL A 64 9.66 -10.94 0.82
N LYS A 65 9.87 -10.77 2.13
CA LYS A 65 9.72 -11.88 3.09
C LYS A 65 8.29 -12.43 3.21
N LYS A 66 7.30 -11.61 2.88
CA LYS A 66 5.88 -11.99 2.95
C LYS A 66 5.33 -12.53 1.65
N SER A 67 5.99 -12.30 0.50
CA SER A 67 5.49 -12.68 -0.83
C SER A 67 5.18 -14.18 -0.98
N GLY A 68 5.78 -15.04 -0.18
CA GLY A 68 5.48 -16.48 -0.15
C GLY A 68 4.26 -16.88 0.68
N ARG A 69 3.57 -15.94 1.36
CA ARG A 69 2.37 -16.25 2.13
C ARG A 69 1.15 -16.31 1.21
N ILE A 70 0.24 -17.21 1.51
CA ILE A 70 -1.00 -17.36 0.74
C ILE A 70 -1.90 -16.15 0.98
N ALA A 71 -2.26 -15.45 -0.09
CA ALA A 71 -3.24 -14.37 -0.12
C ALA A 71 -4.46 -14.89 -0.90
N ALA A 72 -5.41 -15.50 -0.18
CA ALA A 72 -6.58 -16.15 -0.77
C ALA A 72 -7.86 -15.32 -0.66
N GLU A 73 -7.84 -14.32 0.21
CA GLU A 73 -8.90 -13.32 0.35
C GLU A 73 -8.60 -12.11 -0.55
N GLY A 74 -9.41 -11.08 -0.53
CA GLY A 74 -9.17 -9.86 -1.28
C GLY A 74 -10.43 -9.18 -1.76
N LEU A 75 -10.27 -8.37 -2.81
CA LEU A 75 -11.31 -7.55 -3.40
C LEU A 75 -11.27 -7.66 -4.92
N VAL A 76 -12.45 -7.85 -5.50
CA VAL A 76 -12.71 -7.56 -6.92
C VAL A 76 -13.44 -6.23 -6.99
N ASP A 77 -12.97 -5.33 -7.84
CA ASP A 77 -13.62 -4.05 -8.05
C ASP A 77 -13.68 -3.70 -9.55
N ILE A 78 -14.60 -2.80 -9.92
CA ILE A 78 -14.92 -2.48 -11.30
C ILE A 78 -15.13 -0.97 -11.42
N VAL A 79 -14.62 -0.41 -12.52
CA VAL A 79 -14.98 0.93 -12.97
C VAL A 79 -15.46 0.86 -14.42
N VAL A 80 -16.47 1.66 -14.77
CA VAL A 80 -16.93 1.85 -16.14
C VAL A 80 -17.00 3.35 -16.40
N GLU A 81 -16.26 3.83 -17.38
CA GLU A 81 -16.22 5.22 -17.81
C GLU A 81 -16.51 5.30 -19.31
N GLY A 82 -17.68 5.82 -19.66
CA GLY A 82 -18.17 5.85 -21.03
C GLY A 82 -18.32 4.43 -21.58
N ASN A 83 -17.57 4.12 -22.62
CA ASN A 83 -17.56 2.82 -23.28
C ASN A 83 -16.35 1.94 -22.91
N VAL A 84 -15.62 2.29 -21.85
CA VAL A 84 -14.48 1.53 -21.35
C VAL A 84 -14.73 1.08 -19.92
N GLY A 85 -14.59 -0.21 -19.67
CA GLY A 85 -14.66 -0.79 -18.34
C GLY A 85 -13.37 -1.48 -17.96
N ALA A 86 -13.02 -1.44 -16.68
CA ALA A 86 -11.93 -2.22 -16.12
C ALA A 86 -12.41 -3.00 -14.90
N ILE A 87 -11.93 -4.23 -14.77
CA ILE A 87 -12.14 -5.10 -13.61
C ILE A 87 -10.78 -5.53 -13.08
N ILE A 88 -10.61 -5.53 -11.76
CA ILE A 88 -9.37 -5.93 -11.11
C ILE A 88 -9.62 -6.87 -9.94
N GLU A 89 -8.70 -7.81 -9.72
CA GLU A 89 -8.64 -8.66 -8.53
C GLU A 89 -7.34 -8.40 -7.79
N VAL A 90 -7.46 -7.92 -6.53
CA VAL A 90 -6.33 -7.70 -5.62
C VAL A 90 -6.52 -8.56 -4.39
N ASN A 91 -5.56 -9.44 -4.13
CA ASN A 91 -5.63 -10.40 -3.03
C ASN A 91 -4.92 -9.90 -1.77
N SER A 92 -5.39 -10.38 -0.61
CA SER A 92 -4.84 -10.19 0.73
C SER A 92 -4.88 -11.51 1.52
N GLU A 93 -4.20 -11.57 2.68
CA GLU A 93 -4.21 -12.78 3.52
C GLU A 93 -5.58 -12.95 4.21
N THR A 94 -6.23 -11.85 4.63
CA THR A 94 -7.50 -11.87 5.36
C THR A 94 -8.56 -10.99 4.73
N ASP A 95 -9.83 -11.32 5.02
CA ASP A 95 -10.99 -10.52 4.65
C ASP A 95 -11.08 -9.18 5.42
N PHE A 96 -10.39 -9.05 6.56
CA PHE A 96 -10.28 -7.78 7.28
C PHE A 96 -9.56 -6.73 6.43
N VAL A 97 -8.49 -7.10 5.73
CA VAL A 97 -7.78 -6.20 4.82
C VAL A 97 -8.65 -5.86 3.63
N ALA A 98 -9.35 -6.82 3.05
CA ALA A 98 -10.29 -6.57 1.94
C ALA A 98 -11.40 -5.55 2.30
N LYS A 99 -11.75 -5.43 3.58
CA LYS A 99 -12.74 -4.46 4.10
C LYS A 99 -12.12 -3.12 4.51
N ASN A 100 -10.79 -3.01 4.56
CA ASN A 100 -10.08 -1.81 5.00
C ASN A 100 -10.20 -0.69 3.97
N ASP A 101 -10.52 0.53 4.41
CA ASP A 101 -10.74 1.66 3.51
C ASP A 101 -9.46 2.08 2.77
N THR A 102 -8.28 1.97 3.39
CA THR A 102 -7.00 2.23 2.72
C THR A 102 -6.74 1.23 1.58
N PHE A 103 -7.07 -0.05 1.80
CA PHE A 103 -6.95 -1.08 0.78
C PHE A 103 -7.93 -0.85 -0.38
N LYS A 104 -9.18 -0.50 -0.09
CA LYS A 104 -10.18 -0.15 -1.11
C LYS A 104 -9.77 1.08 -1.93
N ALA A 105 -9.27 2.12 -1.26
CA ALA A 105 -8.77 3.31 -1.94
C ALA A 105 -7.60 2.98 -2.88
N PHE A 106 -6.70 2.09 -2.46
CA PHE A 106 -5.63 1.59 -3.32
C PHE A 106 -6.17 0.89 -4.56
N VAL A 107 -7.14 -0.02 -4.41
CA VAL A 107 -7.77 -0.75 -5.54
C VAL A 107 -8.47 0.23 -6.49
N ALA A 108 -9.19 1.22 -5.97
CA ALA A 108 -9.85 2.25 -6.78
C ALA A 108 -8.83 3.07 -7.59
N ASN A 109 -7.69 3.45 -6.98
CA ASN A 109 -6.62 4.15 -7.70
C ASN A 109 -5.99 3.27 -8.80
N LEU A 110 -5.83 1.96 -8.55
CA LEU A 110 -5.37 1.03 -9.59
C LEU A 110 -6.33 0.99 -10.78
N LEU A 111 -7.64 0.94 -10.53
CA LEU A 111 -8.65 0.98 -11.60
C LEU A 111 -8.56 2.27 -12.41
N HIS A 112 -8.35 3.42 -11.74
CA HIS A 112 -8.14 4.69 -12.43
C HIS A 112 -6.89 4.66 -13.34
N ILE A 113 -5.77 4.14 -12.85
CA ILE A 113 -4.54 3.97 -13.65
C ILE A 113 -4.81 3.03 -14.85
N ILE A 114 -5.51 1.92 -14.63
CA ILE A 114 -5.82 0.95 -15.69
C ILE A 114 -6.66 1.60 -16.80
N ILE A 115 -7.69 2.38 -16.45
CA ILE A 115 -8.54 3.06 -17.44
C ILE A 115 -7.76 4.13 -18.21
N THR A 116 -6.89 4.90 -17.53
CA THR A 116 -6.19 6.03 -18.14
C THR A 116 -4.95 5.61 -18.92
N GLU A 117 -4.15 4.69 -18.39
CA GLU A 117 -2.86 4.29 -18.98
C GLU A 117 -2.94 3.02 -19.82
N LYS A 118 -4.00 2.21 -19.64
CA LYS A 118 -4.25 0.95 -20.35
C LYS A 118 -3.01 0.03 -20.36
N PRO A 119 -2.44 -0.32 -19.20
CA PRO A 119 -1.27 -1.19 -19.14
C PRO A 119 -1.57 -2.55 -19.77
N ALA A 120 -0.59 -3.13 -20.45
CA ALA A 120 -0.76 -4.38 -21.17
C ALA A 120 -0.95 -5.61 -20.26
N ASP A 121 -0.36 -5.57 -19.07
CA ASP A 121 -0.38 -6.67 -18.10
C ASP A 121 -0.08 -6.16 -16.66
N VAL A 122 -0.08 -7.07 -15.69
CA VAL A 122 0.20 -6.75 -14.29
C VAL A 122 1.62 -6.21 -14.10
N ALA A 123 2.60 -6.65 -14.90
CA ALA A 123 3.96 -6.15 -14.79
C ALA A 123 4.04 -4.68 -15.25
N ALA A 124 3.36 -4.33 -16.33
CA ALA A 124 3.23 -2.95 -16.80
C ALA A 124 2.48 -2.08 -15.78
N LEU A 125 1.40 -2.59 -15.18
CA LEU A 125 0.67 -1.90 -14.12
C LEU A 125 1.56 -1.65 -12.89
N LEU A 126 2.35 -2.62 -12.46
CA LEU A 126 3.28 -2.47 -11.33
C LEU A 126 4.35 -1.40 -11.57
N ALA A 127 4.76 -1.22 -12.83
CA ALA A 127 5.74 -0.21 -13.24
C ALA A 127 5.12 1.19 -13.43
N ALA A 128 3.79 1.28 -13.57
CA ALA A 128 3.08 2.55 -13.75
C ALA A 128 3.26 3.49 -12.56
N THR A 129 3.09 4.78 -12.81
CA THR A 129 3.11 5.81 -11.76
C THR A 129 1.85 5.73 -10.90
N TYR A 130 2.00 5.62 -9.58
CA TYR A 130 0.90 5.67 -8.64
C TYR A 130 0.61 7.10 -8.18
N GLU A 131 1.65 7.79 -7.69
CA GLU A 131 1.57 9.19 -7.24
C GLU A 131 2.98 9.81 -7.22
N GLY A 132 3.15 10.99 -7.82
CA GLY A 132 4.44 11.67 -7.91
C GLY A 132 5.48 10.78 -8.60
N GLU A 133 6.56 10.44 -7.90
CA GLU A 133 7.61 9.53 -8.39
C GLU A 133 7.42 8.08 -7.91
N THR A 134 6.35 7.78 -7.18
CA THR A 134 6.08 6.47 -6.61
C THR A 134 5.41 5.57 -7.64
N THR A 135 5.94 4.37 -7.86
CA THR A 135 5.31 3.35 -8.71
C THR A 135 4.25 2.56 -7.94
N VAL A 136 3.34 1.92 -8.68
CA VAL A 136 2.35 0.98 -8.12
C VAL A 136 3.03 -0.12 -7.30
N GLU A 137 4.15 -0.66 -7.78
CA GLU A 137 4.92 -1.68 -7.05
C GLU A 137 5.45 -1.15 -5.71
N ALA A 138 5.99 0.06 -5.70
CA ALA A 138 6.51 0.68 -4.48
C ALA A 138 5.38 0.95 -3.47
N GLN A 139 4.22 1.43 -3.94
CA GLN A 139 3.04 1.64 -3.10
C GLN A 139 2.48 0.33 -2.55
N LEU A 140 2.41 -0.74 -3.35
CA LEU A 140 1.99 -2.07 -2.89
C LEU A 140 2.91 -2.59 -1.78
N LYS A 141 4.23 -2.48 -1.96
CA LYS A 141 5.23 -2.87 -0.94
C LYS A 141 5.09 -2.06 0.34
N GLN A 142 4.81 -0.77 0.22
CA GLN A 142 4.56 0.11 1.37
C GLN A 142 3.29 -0.33 2.13
N MET A 143 2.22 -0.69 1.42
CA MET A 143 1.00 -1.21 2.03
C MET A 143 1.22 -2.55 2.73
N ILE A 144 1.95 -3.49 2.12
CA ILE A 144 2.34 -4.77 2.74
C ILE A 144 3.12 -4.51 4.04
N PHE A 145 3.97 -3.50 4.06
CA PHE A 145 4.71 -3.12 5.27
C PHE A 145 3.81 -2.54 6.35
N THR A 146 2.96 -1.58 5.98
CA THR A 146 2.11 -0.81 6.90
C THR A 146 0.99 -1.68 7.49
N ILE A 147 0.27 -2.42 6.65
CA ILE A 147 -0.84 -3.30 7.04
C ILE A 147 -0.32 -4.58 7.68
N GLY A 148 0.81 -5.09 7.20
CA GLY A 148 1.46 -6.26 7.79
C GLY A 148 1.06 -7.59 7.17
N GLU A 149 0.25 -7.60 6.11
CA GLU A 149 -0.16 -8.79 5.36
C GLU A 149 0.46 -8.82 3.97
N ASN A 150 0.58 -10.02 3.38
CA ASN A 150 0.90 -10.16 1.97
C ASN A 150 -0.29 -9.69 1.13
N MET A 151 0.01 -8.98 0.05
CA MET A 151 -0.97 -8.51 -0.93
C MET A 151 -0.41 -8.66 -2.33
N SER A 152 -1.28 -8.92 -3.30
CA SER A 152 -0.87 -9.03 -4.70
C SER A 152 -1.96 -8.58 -5.64
N ILE A 153 -1.58 -7.88 -6.71
CA ILE A 153 -2.44 -7.65 -7.86
C ILE A 153 -2.42 -8.95 -8.66
N ARG A 154 -3.54 -9.67 -8.66
CA ARG A 154 -3.61 -10.98 -9.30
C ARG A 154 -3.82 -10.87 -10.80
N ARG A 155 -4.78 -10.04 -11.20
CA ARG A 155 -5.16 -9.83 -12.60
C ARG A 155 -6.05 -8.60 -12.74
N PHE A 156 -6.13 -8.10 -13.95
CA PHE A 156 -7.14 -7.16 -14.38
C PHE A 156 -7.50 -7.42 -15.85
N ASP A 157 -8.59 -6.84 -16.30
CA ASP A 157 -8.99 -6.83 -17.70
C ASP A 157 -9.61 -5.48 -18.08
N ILE A 158 -9.50 -5.09 -19.34
CA ILE A 158 -10.05 -3.86 -19.91
C ILE A 158 -11.00 -4.27 -21.04
N ILE A 159 -12.23 -3.79 -20.97
CA ILE A 159 -13.30 -4.15 -21.92
C ILE A 159 -13.85 -2.87 -22.53
N GLU A 160 -13.96 -2.83 -23.86
CA GLU A 160 -14.51 -1.69 -24.58
C GLU A 160 -15.83 -2.09 -25.29
N GLY A 161 -16.82 -1.21 -25.21
CA GLY A 161 -18.14 -1.37 -25.82
C GLY A 161 -19.28 -0.88 -24.91
N ASP A 162 -20.50 -1.32 -25.22
CA ASP A 162 -21.63 -1.08 -24.33
C ASP A 162 -21.54 -2.06 -23.16
N LEU A 163 -21.45 -1.53 -21.94
CA LEU A 163 -21.09 -2.30 -20.77
C LEU A 163 -22.12 -2.14 -19.66
N VAL A 164 -22.41 -3.24 -18.98
CA VAL A 164 -23.03 -3.23 -17.65
C VAL A 164 -22.13 -3.96 -16.67
N SER A 165 -22.10 -3.49 -15.43
CA SER A 165 -21.27 -4.08 -14.38
C SER A 165 -22.08 -4.38 -13.12
N TYR A 166 -21.64 -5.40 -12.39
CA TYR A 166 -22.24 -5.77 -11.12
C TYR A 166 -21.19 -6.29 -10.16
N ILE A 167 -21.23 -5.78 -8.93
CA ILE A 167 -20.39 -6.26 -7.83
C ILE A 167 -21.28 -6.92 -6.78
N HIS A 168 -20.99 -8.17 -6.46
CA HIS A 168 -21.68 -8.94 -5.44
C HIS A 168 -20.82 -9.12 -4.19
N GLY A 169 -21.50 -9.24 -3.02
CA GLY A 169 -20.83 -9.60 -1.77
C GLY A 169 -19.74 -8.60 -1.34
N LYS A 170 -19.92 -7.31 -1.61
CA LYS A 170 -18.95 -6.24 -1.26
C LYS A 170 -17.57 -6.45 -1.89
N GLY A 171 -17.51 -6.94 -3.12
CA GLY A 171 -16.28 -7.17 -3.84
C GLY A 171 -15.78 -8.61 -3.81
N SER A 172 -16.60 -9.58 -3.40
CA SER A 172 -16.27 -11.01 -3.52
C SER A 172 -16.38 -11.52 -4.96
N ILE A 173 -17.29 -10.94 -5.74
CA ILE A 173 -17.52 -11.28 -7.15
C ILE A 173 -17.77 -9.99 -7.93
N GLY A 174 -17.10 -9.84 -9.07
CA GLY A 174 -17.33 -8.76 -10.02
C GLY A 174 -17.62 -9.34 -11.40
N VAL A 175 -18.55 -8.72 -12.11
CA VAL A 175 -18.92 -9.11 -13.48
C VAL A 175 -19.03 -7.85 -14.35
N ILE A 176 -18.42 -7.88 -15.52
CA ILE A 176 -18.69 -6.93 -16.61
C ILE A 176 -19.29 -7.72 -17.77
N VAL A 177 -20.39 -7.22 -18.30
CA VAL A 177 -21.01 -7.78 -19.49
C VAL A 177 -20.94 -6.74 -20.60
N LYS A 178 -20.32 -7.11 -21.71
CA LYS A 178 -20.41 -6.39 -22.98
C LYS A 178 -21.63 -6.89 -23.74
N PHE A 179 -22.40 -5.98 -24.26
CA PHE A 179 -23.59 -6.31 -25.05
C PHE A 179 -23.62 -5.47 -26.34
N GLU A 180 -24.36 -5.93 -27.28
CA GLU A 180 -24.76 -5.17 -28.48
C GLU A 180 -26.26 -4.98 -28.40
N ALA A 181 -26.74 -3.74 -28.50
CA ALA A 181 -28.15 -3.42 -28.53
C ALA A 181 -28.50 -2.77 -29.87
N ASP A 182 -29.63 -3.16 -30.47
CA ASP A 182 -30.17 -2.42 -31.59
C ASP A 182 -30.65 -1.04 -31.10
N GLU A 183 -30.53 0.01 -31.94
CA GLU A 183 -30.93 1.39 -31.61
C GLU A 183 -32.37 1.52 -31.09
N ALA A 184 -33.21 0.51 -31.34
CA ALA A 184 -34.62 0.48 -30.89
C ALA A 184 -34.81 0.11 -29.39
N VAL A 185 -33.73 -0.26 -28.69
CA VAL A 185 -33.77 -0.76 -27.31
C VAL A 185 -32.99 0.14 -26.33
N ALA A 186 -32.33 1.18 -26.85
CA ALA A 186 -31.50 2.11 -26.08
C ALA A 186 -32.33 3.25 -25.42
#